data_b49b980cd893a12f0bf34fd562cbfa5e
#
_entry.id   b49b980cd893a12f0bf34fd562cbfa5e
#
_cell.length_a   1.000
_cell.length_b   1.000
_cell.length_c   1.000
_cell.angle_alpha   90.00
_cell.angle_beta   90.00
_cell.angle_gamma   90.00
#
_symmetry.space_group_name_H-M   'P 1'
#
loop_
_entity.id
_entity.type
_entity.pdbx_description
1 polymer ?
#
loop_
_entity_poly.entity_id
_entity_poly.type
_entity_poly.pdbx_seq_one_letter_code
_entity_poly.pdbx_strand_id
1 'polypeptide(L)'
;MSTNTLMSIHDRSRHILIHGLMLVMVGLLWGFVVPHTPHPRLALGAHIQFVSVGIVIVMMAVLLLKLPHHVGPKSVGVMLTAAWLIWPMALSEAANAWWGTTQMLPIAAGQAGATGGAVWQEVVMKVTHVAAGLALVAAWGLLVSAFLKKSAAAGTLNG
;
A
#
# COMPACT_ATOMS: atom_id res chain seq x y z
N MET A 1 -20.93 -20.55 -0.93
CA MET A 1 -20.59 -19.24 -1.53
C MET A 1 -20.99 -19.31 -3.00
N SER A 2 -21.72 -18.31 -3.52
CA SER A 2 -22.18 -18.37 -4.92
C SER A 2 -21.01 -18.19 -5.90
N THR A 3 -21.10 -18.75 -7.12
CA THR A 3 -20.08 -18.63 -8.17
C THR A 3 -19.78 -17.17 -8.49
N ASN A 4 -20.81 -16.31 -8.53
CA ASN A 4 -20.65 -14.87 -8.75
C ASN A 4 -19.83 -14.17 -7.67
N THR A 5 -19.91 -14.62 -6.41
CA THR A 5 -19.13 -14.05 -5.30
C THR A 5 -17.66 -14.44 -5.40
N LEU A 6 -17.36 -15.67 -5.82
CA LEU A 6 -15.97 -16.13 -6.02
C LEU A 6 -15.30 -15.40 -7.18
N MET A 7 -16.00 -15.20 -8.30
CA MET A 7 -15.50 -14.40 -9.43
C MET A 7 -15.20 -12.96 -9.00
N SER A 8 -16.12 -12.32 -8.26
CA SER A 8 -15.89 -10.94 -7.76
C SER A 8 -14.66 -10.82 -6.83
N ILE A 9 -14.39 -11.82 -5.99
CA ILE A 9 -13.19 -11.84 -5.13
C ILE A 9 -11.93 -11.99 -5.98
N HIS A 10 -11.93 -12.92 -6.93
CA HIS A 10 -10.81 -13.19 -7.81
C HIS A 10 -10.43 -11.95 -8.64
N ASP A 11 -11.43 -11.29 -9.26
CA ASP A 11 -11.21 -10.10 -10.08
C ASP A 11 -10.63 -8.94 -9.27
N ARG A 12 -11.19 -8.68 -8.07
CA ARG A 12 -10.65 -7.65 -7.17
C ARG A 12 -9.22 -7.96 -6.72
N SER A 13 -8.92 -9.22 -6.43
CA SER A 13 -7.55 -9.65 -6.06
C SER A 13 -6.56 -9.45 -7.20
N ARG A 14 -6.99 -9.68 -8.48
CA ARG A 14 -6.17 -9.33 -9.65
C ARG A 14 -5.93 -7.83 -9.76
N HIS A 15 -6.93 -6.98 -9.49
CA HIS A 15 -6.72 -5.53 -9.47
C HIS A 15 -5.73 -5.13 -8.38
N ILE A 16 -5.81 -5.69 -7.16
CA ILE A 16 -4.83 -5.46 -6.11
C ILE A 16 -3.43 -5.85 -6.59
N LEU A 17 -3.28 -7.00 -7.27
CA LEU A 17 -2.00 -7.44 -7.84
C LEU A 17 -1.45 -6.42 -8.85
N ILE A 18 -2.30 -5.93 -9.74
CA ILE A 18 -1.91 -4.93 -10.76
C ILE A 18 -1.43 -3.65 -10.09
N HIS A 19 -2.15 -3.14 -9.07
CA HIS A 19 -1.72 -1.96 -8.31
C HIS A 19 -0.32 -2.15 -7.70
N GLY A 20 -0.07 -3.30 -7.07
CA GLY A 20 1.22 -3.59 -6.47
C GLY A 20 2.35 -3.67 -7.51
N LEU A 21 2.14 -4.35 -8.64
CA LEU A 21 3.11 -4.45 -9.72
C LEU A 21 3.40 -3.08 -10.35
N MET A 22 2.36 -2.25 -10.55
CA MET A 22 2.53 -0.89 -11.08
C MET A 22 3.32 0.00 -10.11
N LEU A 23 3.06 -0.10 -8.81
CA LEU A 23 3.83 0.63 -7.79
C LEU A 23 5.30 0.25 -7.83
N VAL A 24 5.63 -1.05 -7.89
CA VAL A 24 7.02 -1.51 -8.03
C VAL A 24 7.66 -0.95 -9.30
N MET A 25 6.97 -1.05 -10.43
CA MET A 25 7.47 -0.54 -11.71
C MET A 25 7.74 0.97 -11.67
N VAL A 26 6.77 1.74 -11.16
CA VAL A 26 6.93 3.20 -11.00
C VAL A 26 8.08 3.51 -10.04
N GLY A 27 8.20 2.76 -8.95
CA GLY A 27 9.32 2.90 -8.01
C GLY A 27 10.67 2.67 -8.67
N LEU A 28 10.82 1.61 -9.48
CA LEU A 28 12.06 1.33 -10.20
C LEU A 28 12.41 2.46 -11.19
N LEU A 29 11.43 2.95 -11.94
CA LEU A 29 11.62 4.09 -12.84
C LEU A 29 11.96 5.37 -12.08
N TRP A 30 11.34 5.59 -10.92
CA TRP A 30 11.62 6.73 -10.05
C TRP A 30 13.08 6.78 -9.58
N GLY A 31 13.72 5.61 -9.43
CA GLY A 31 15.14 5.53 -9.09
C GLY A 31 16.05 6.34 -10.00
N PHE A 32 15.72 6.44 -11.29
CA PHE A 32 16.48 7.27 -12.25
C PHE A 32 16.23 8.77 -12.06
N VAL A 33 15.12 9.17 -11.42
CA VAL A 33 14.78 10.57 -11.16
C VAL A 33 15.47 11.09 -9.90
N VAL A 34 15.73 10.21 -8.93
CA VAL A 34 16.29 10.54 -7.61
C VAL A 34 17.45 11.53 -7.66
N PRO A 35 18.55 11.30 -8.45
CA PRO A 35 19.71 12.20 -8.44
C PRO A 35 19.45 13.57 -9.05
N HIS A 36 18.32 13.75 -9.76
CA HIS A 36 17.97 14.98 -10.48
C HIS A 36 16.97 15.86 -9.73
N THR A 37 16.69 15.56 -8.46
CA THR A 37 15.73 16.30 -7.64
C THR A 37 16.44 17.29 -6.70
N PRO A 38 15.78 18.38 -6.26
CA PRO A 38 16.33 19.31 -5.27
C PRO A 38 16.67 18.63 -3.92
N HIS A 39 15.89 17.63 -3.53
CA HIS A 39 16.09 16.88 -2.29
C HIS A 39 16.26 15.37 -2.56
N PRO A 40 17.44 14.91 -3.03
CA PRO A 40 17.65 13.51 -3.43
C PRO A 40 17.39 12.49 -2.30
N ARG A 41 17.61 12.88 -1.05
CA ARG A 41 17.33 12.03 0.12
C ARG A 41 15.84 11.77 0.30
N LEU A 42 14.98 12.78 0.05
CA LEU A 42 13.52 12.63 0.06
C LEU A 42 13.05 11.83 -1.17
N ALA A 43 13.63 12.10 -2.33
CA ALA A 43 13.36 11.32 -3.54
C ALA A 43 13.70 9.83 -3.39
N LEU A 44 14.81 9.50 -2.70
CA LEU A 44 15.17 8.13 -2.37
C LEU A 44 14.15 7.49 -1.42
N GLY A 45 13.61 8.26 -0.46
CA GLY A 45 12.48 7.82 0.38
C GLY A 45 11.30 7.37 -0.46
N ALA A 46 10.88 8.19 -1.41
CA ALA A 46 9.79 7.87 -2.32
C ALA A 46 10.08 6.61 -3.18
N HIS A 47 11.31 6.45 -3.68
CA HIS A 47 11.74 5.23 -4.39
C HIS A 47 11.52 3.98 -3.54
N ILE A 48 12.04 4.00 -2.30
CA ILE A 48 11.92 2.89 -1.36
C ILE A 48 10.45 2.63 -1.03
N GLN A 49 9.66 3.68 -0.83
CA GLN A 49 8.24 3.60 -0.51
C GLN A 49 7.44 2.94 -1.63
N PHE A 50 7.59 3.39 -2.87
CA PHE A 50 6.94 2.78 -4.03
C PHE A 50 7.24 1.28 -4.14
N VAL A 51 8.52 0.91 -4.06
CA VAL A 51 8.94 -0.49 -4.23
C VAL A 51 8.47 -1.34 -3.06
N SER A 52 8.72 -0.93 -1.82
CA SER A 52 8.41 -1.74 -0.64
C SER A 52 6.92 -1.91 -0.43
N VAL A 53 6.12 -0.84 -0.55
CA VAL A 53 4.66 -0.95 -0.43
C VAL A 53 4.07 -1.69 -1.62
N GLY A 54 4.62 -1.50 -2.82
CA GLY A 54 4.24 -2.28 -3.99
C GLY A 54 4.40 -3.78 -3.75
N ILE A 55 5.53 -4.23 -3.19
CA ILE A 55 5.78 -5.65 -2.81
C ILE A 55 4.77 -6.12 -1.75
N VAL A 56 4.47 -5.30 -0.74
CA VAL A 56 3.48 -5.62 0.30
C VAL A 56 2.08 -5.83 -0.30
N ILE A 57 1.68 -5.00 -1.27
CA ILE A 57 0.41 -5.14 -1.99
C ILE A 57 0.41 -6.39 -2.90
N VAL A 58 1.51 -6.66 -3.61
CA VAL A 58 1.66 -7.91 -4.41
C VAL A 58 1.53 -9.13 -3.51
N MET A 59 2.19 -9.15 -2.36
CA MET A 59 2.10 -10.26 -1.41
C MET A 59 0.67 -10.47 -0.92
N MET A 60 -0.05 -9.41 -0.54
CA MET A 60 -1.47 -9.47 -0.18
C MET A 60 -2.30 -10.13 -1.29
N ALA A 61 -2.13 -9.70 -2.53
CA ALA A 61 -2.85 -10.24 -3.68
C ALA A 61 -2.53 -11.71 -3.95
N VAL A 62 -1.25 -12.10 -3.86
CA VAL A 62 -0.81 -13.50 -4.05
C VAL A 62 -1.41 -14.41 -2.98
N LEU A 63 -1.44 -13.97 -1.72
CA LEU A 63 -2.09 -14.71 -0.63
C LEU A 63 -3.58 -14.93 -0.92
N LEU A 64 -4.29 -13.91 -1.41
CA LEU A 64 -5.70 -14.00 -1.80
C LEU A 64 -5.95 -14.90 -3.01
N LEU A 65 -5.02 -14.95 -3.96
CA LEU A 65 -5.19 -15.71 -5.22
C LEU A 65 -4.76 -17.17 -5.09
N LYS A 66 -3.84 -17.49 -4.19
CA LYS A 66 -3.15 -18.79 -4.17
C LYS A 66 -3.40 -19.61 -2.91
N LEU A 67 -3.69 -19.00 -1.78
CA LEU A 67 -3.90 -19.75 -0.53
C LEU A 67 -5.39 -19.87 -0.19
N PRO A 68 -5.82 -21.00 0.43
CA PRO A 68 -7.16 -21.11 0.95
C PRO A 68 -7.38 -20.11 2.10
N HIS A 69 -8.47 -19.34 2.03
CA HIS A 69 -8.79 -18.30 3.00
C HIS A 69 -10.31 -18.13 3.19
N HIS A 70 -10.69 -17.49 4.30
CA HIS A 70 -12.08 -17.15 4.63
C HIS A 70 -12.36 -15.63 4.44
N VAL A 71 -11.67 -14.97 3.52
CA VAL A 71 -11.86 -13.55 3.22
C VAL A 71 -13.19 -13.36 2.47
N GLY A 72 -14.05 -12.50 3.00
CA GLY A 72 -15.31 -12.15 2.34
C GLY A 72 -15.16 -10.99 1.33
N PRO A 73 -16.17 -10.77 0.46
CA PRO A 73 -16.11 -9.76 -0.60
C PRO A 73 -15.98 -8.33 -0.07
N LYS A 74 -16.53 -8.03 1.13
CA LYS A 74 -16.36 -6.72 1.79
C LYS A 74 -14.92 -6.49 2.20
N SER A 75 -14.25 -7.50 2.78
CA SER A 75 -12.85 -7.41 3.18
C SER A 75 -11.92 -7.22 1.99
N VAL A 76 -12.16 -7.92 0.87
CA VAL A 76 -11.41 -7.69 -0.38
C VAL A 76 -11.66 -6.27 -0.92
N GLY A 77 -12.87 -5.74 -0.76
CA GLY A 77 -13.17 -4.33 -1.08
C GLY A 77 -12.31 -3.35 -0.30
N VAL A 78 -12.17 -3.54 1.03
CA VAL A 78 -11.28 -2.72 1.87
C VAL A 78 -9.82 -2.84 1.42
N MET A 79 -9.35 -4.03 1.08
CA MET A 79 -7.99 -4.26 0.58
C MET A 79 -7.75 -3.54 -0.76
N LEU A 80 -8.72 -3.55 -1.67
CA LEU A 80 -8.64 -2.81 -2.93
C LEU A 80 -8.65 -1.28 -2.68
N THR A 81 -9.47 -0.79 -1.76
CA THR A 81 -9.46 0.63 -1.36
C THR A 81 -8.11 1.03 -0.78
N ALA A 82 -7.50 0.18 0.06
CA ALA A 82 -6.16 0.43 0.57
C ALA A 82 -5.14 0.53 -0.56
N ALA A 83 -5.17 -0.38 -1.55
CA ALA A 83 -4.30 -0.32 -2.72
C ALA A 83 -4.45 0.99 -3.52
N TRP A 84 -5.67 1.53 -3.63
CA TRP A 84 -5.91 2.85 -4.25
C TRP A 84 -5.36 4.00 -3.41
N LEU A 85 -5.50 3.97 -2.09
CA LEU A 85 -5.02 5.03 -1.19
C LEU A 85 -3.49 5.11 -1.11
N ILE A 86 -2.78 4.05 -1.46
CA ILE A 86 -1.32 4.08 -1.57
C ILE A 86 -0.83 5.03 -2.66
N TRP A 87 -1.59 5.20 -3.76
CA TRP A 87 -1.17 6.08 -4.85
C TRP A 87 -1.02 7.55 -4.44
N PRO A 88 -2.02 8.22 -3.84
CA PRO A 88 -1.86 9.60 -3.40
C PRO A 88 -0.76 9.74 -2.33
N MET A 89 -0.56 8.76 -1.46
CA MET A 89 0.55 8.76 -0.51
C MET A 89 1.90 8.72 -1.23
N ALA A 90 2.13 7.75 -2.09
CA ALA A 90 3.41 7.57 -2.78
C ALA A 90 3.71 8.73 -3.76
N LEU A 91 2.68 9.26 -4.44
CA LEU A 91 2.82 10.44 -5.30
C LEU A 91 3.13 11.70 -4.51
N SER A 92 2.52 11.89 -3.33
CA SER A 92 2.85 13.03 -2.47
C SER A 92 4.28 12.94 -1.94
N GLU A 93 4.77 11.74 -1.65
CA GLU A 93 6.16 11.53 -1.24
C GLU A 93 7.14 11.79 -2.40
N ALA A 94 6.78 11.38 -3.62
CA ALA A 94 7.54 11.76 -4.81
C ALA A 94 7.59 13.28 -5.01
N ALA A 95 6.45 13.96 -4.88
CA ALA A 95 6.38 15.42 -4.95
C ALA A 95 7.19 16.10 -3.84
N ASN A 96 7.34 15.44 -2.69
CA ASN A 96 8.14 15.95 -1.58
C ASN A 96 9.63 16.10 -1.90
N ALA A 97 10.12 15.44 -2.93
CA ALA A 97 11.47 15.66 -3.46
C ALA A 97 11.69 17.11 -3.96
N TRP A 98 10.62 17.85 -4.26
CA TRP A 98 10.62 19.28 -4.62
C TRP A 98 10.05 20.17 -3.52
N TRP A 99 9.09 19.65 -2.73
CA TRP A 99 8.42 20.44 -1.69
C TRP A 99 9.30 20.66 -0.45
N GLY A 100 10.12 19.67 -0.08
CA GLY A 100 10.97 19.72 1.10
C GLY A 100 10.18 19.83 2.41
N THR A 101 9.01 19.17 2.52
CA THR A 101 8.21 19.16 3.75
C THR A 101 8.95 18.49 4.89
N THR A 102 8.73 18.94 6.12
CA THR A 102 9.50 18.49 7.29
C THR A 102 8.66 17.77 8.34
N GLN A 103 7.35 17.96 8.34
CA GLN A 103 6.52 17.56 9.48
C GLN A 103 6.19 16.06 9.48
N MET A 104 6.02 15.43 8.31
CA MET A 104 5.71 14.00 8.23
C MET A 104 6.96 13.11 8.32
N LEU A 105 8.06 13.54 7.71
CA LEU A 105 9.32 12.80 7.63
C LEU A 105 10.50 13.64 8.14
N PRO A 106 10.51 14.06 9.44
CA PRO A 106 11.46 15.05 9.95
C PRO A 106 12.92 14.59 9.86
N ILE A 107 13.19 13.30 10.05
CA ILE A 107 14.55 12.75 9.97
C ILE A 107 15.08 12.80 8.52
N ALA A 108 14.27 12.33 7.57
CA ALA A 108 14.65 12.34 6.16
C ALA A 108 14.77 13.77 5.60
N ALA A 109 13.89 14.68 6.04
CA ALA A 109 13.93 16.09 5.71
C ALA A 109 15.20 16.76 6.24
N GLY A 110 15.57 16.51 7.50
CA GLY A 110 16.81 17.00 8.09
C GLY A 110 18.04 16.52 7.34
N GLN A 111 18.08 15.23 6.96
CA GLN A 111 19.15 14.66 6.14
C GLN A 111 19.22 15.25 4.71
N ALA A 112 18.10 15.73 4.20
CA ALA A 112 17.99 16.37 2.89
C ALA A 112 18.32 17.87 2.94
N GLY A 113 18.54 18.46 4.09
CA GLY A 113 18.66 19.91 4.27
C GLY A 113 17.37 20.68 3.95
N ALA A 114 16.22 20.02 4.01
CA ALA A 114 14.92 20.63 3.75
C ALA A 114 14.49 21.53 4.92
N THR A 115 13.90 22.68 4.58
CA THR A 115 13.53 23.73 5.57
C THR A 115 12.03 23.85 5.82
N GLY A 116 11.24 23.02 5.15
CA GLY A 116 9.78 23.01 5.23
C GLY A 116 9.12 23.40 3.91
N GLY A 117 7.93 22.85 3.67
CA GLY A 117 7.08 23.19 2.54
C GLY A 117 6.00 24.23 2.90
N ALA A 118 5.20 24.62 1.91
CA ALA A 118 4.01 25.41 2.16
C ALA A 118 3.00 24.62 3.03
N VAL A 119 2.13 25.31 3.76
CA VAL A 119 1.17 24.69 4.68
C VAL A 119 0.33 23.59 4.01
N TRP A 120 -0.16 23.84 2.79
CA TRP A 120 -0.96 22.85 2.07
C TRP A 120 -0.16 21.58 1.70
N GLN A 121 1.16 21.72 1.40
CA GLN A 121 2.05 20.60 1.10
C GLN A 121 2.25 19.71 2.33
N GLU A 122 2.48 20.33 3.49
CA GLU A 122 2.57 19.63 4.78
C GLU A 122 1.26 18.90 5.12
N VAL A 123 0.10 19.51 4.85
CA VAL A 123 -1.22 18.90 5.06
C VAL A 123 -1.42 17.71 4.10
N VAL A 124 -1.12 17.86 2.82
CA VAL A 124 -1.24 16.78 1.83
C VAL A 124 -0.38 15.59 2.25
N MET A 125 0.88 15.80 2.61
CA MET A 125 1.78 14.75 3.10
C MET A 125 1.18 14.01 4.30
N LYS A 126 0.71 14.72 5.31
CA LYS A 126 0.13 14.11 6.51
C LYS A 126 -1.14 13.31 6.21
N VAL A 127 -2.08 13.92 5.50
CA VAL A 127 -3.39 13.31 5.24
C VAL A 127 -3.22 12.03 4.40
N THR A 128 -2.43 12.07 3.34
CA THR A 128 -2.24 10.91 2.47
C THR A 128 -1.53 9.78 3.19
N HIS A 129 -0.51 10.06 4.01
CA HIS A 129 0.21 9.04 4.76
C HIS A 129 -0.63 8.41 5.86
N VAL A 130 -1.36 9.23 6.64
CA VAL A 130 -2.24 8.72 7.70
C VAL A 130 -3.38 7.88 7.11
N ALA A 131 -4.03 8.36 6.05
CA ALA A 131 -5.12 7.64 5.41
C ALA A 131 -4.66 6.30 4.82
N ALA A 132 -3.56 6.30 4.08
CA ALA A 132 -3.00 5.08 3.48
C ALA A 132 -2.49 4.11 4.55
N GLY A 133 -1.82 4.60 5.59
CA GLY A 133 -1.32 3.79 6.69
C GLY A 133 -2.45 3.08 7.44
N LEU A 134 -3.51 3.80 7.83
CA LEU A 134 -4.68 3.21 8.49
C LEU A 134 -5.39 2.18 7.59
N ALA A 135 -5.57 2.50 6.31
CA ALA A 135 -6.19 1.59 5.35
C ALA A 135 -5.36 0.31 5.16
N LEU A 136 -4.04 0.43 5.08
CA LEU A 136 -3.15 -0.72 4.93
C LEU A 136 -3.14 -1.61 6.17
N VAL A 137 -3.11 -1.02 7.37
CA VAL A 137 -3.21 -1.76 8.64
C VAL A 137 -4.54 -2.50 8.73
N ALA A 138 -5.66 -1.84 8.38
CA ALA A 138 -6.97 -2.48 8.35
C ALA A 138 -7.03 -3.63 7.33
N ALA A 139 -6.49 -3.44 6.12
CA ALA A 139 -6.44 -4.46 5.08
C ALA A 139 -5.67 -5.71 5.54
N TRP A 140 -4.47 -5.52 6.09
CA TRP A 140 -3.66 -6.62 6.62
C TRP A 140 -4.26 -7.27 7.86
N GLY A 141 -4.89 -6.50 8.75
CA GLY A 141 -5.63 -7.03 9.90
C GLY A 141 -6.79 -7.94 9.47
N LEU A 142 -7.54 -7.54 8.45
CA LEU A 142 -8.61 -8.38 7.87
C LEU A 142 -8.04 -9.65 7.21
N LEU A 143 -6.92 -9.56 6.50
CA LEU A 143 -6.27 -10.70 5.88
C LEU A 143 -5.80 -11.70 6.93
N VAL A 144 -5.04 -11.26 7.94
CA VAL A 144 -4.54 -12.09 9.02
C VAL A 144 -5.70 -12.75 9.78
N SER A 145 -6.73 -11.99 10.13
CA SER A 145 -7.90 -12.54 10.83
C SER A 145 -8.62 -13.62 10.03
N ALA A 146 -8.62 -13.52 8.70
CA ALA A 146 -9.24 -14.51 7.83
C ALA A 146 -8.43 -15.83 7.75
N PHE A 147 -7.11 -15.77 7.88
CA PHE A 147 -6.25 -16.95 7.99
C PHE A 147 -6.32 -17.61 9.38
N LEU A 148 -6.57 -16.83 10.43
CA LEU A 148 -6.70 -17.36 11.80
C LEU A 148 -8.02 -18.09 12.05
N LYS A 149 -9.04 -17.88 11.22
CA LYS A 149 -10.31 -18.60 11.32
C LYS A 149 -10.10 -20.07 10.98
N LYS A 150 -10.24 -20.96 11.96
CA LYS A 150 -10.20 -22.42 11.75
C LYS A 150 -11.27 -22.83 10.73
N SER A 151 -10.90 -23.69 9.79
CA SER A 151 -11.88 -24.34 8.93
C SER A 151 -12.76 -25.22 9.79
N ALA A 152 -14.04 -24.88 9.90
CA ALA A 152 -15.03 -25.66 10.69
C ALA A 152 -15.27 -27.08 10.13
N ALA A 153 -14.65 -27.44 9.00
CA ALA A 153 -14.88 -28.71 8.28
C ALA A 153 -14.05 -29.91 8.78
N ALA A 154 -13.15 -29.72 9.75
CA ALA A 154 -12.32 -30.82 10.25
C ALA A 154 -12.95 -31.61 11.43
N GLY A 155 -14.14 -31.22 11.88
CA GLY A 155 -14.78 -31.75 13.09
C GLY A 155 -15.86 -32.82 12.90
N THR A 156 -16.28 -33.14 11.67
CA THR A 156 -17.46 -34.01 11.44
C THR A 156 -17.12 -35.39 10.82
N LEU A 157 -15.87 -35.80 10.80
CA LEU A 157 -15.48 -37.14 10.30
C LEU A 157 -15.06 -38.13 11.41
N ASN A 158 -15.22 -37.78 12.68
CA ASN A 158 -14.95 -38.68 13.82
C ASN A 158 -16.16 -38.72 14.77
N GLY A 159 -17.33 -39.04 14.24
CA GLY A 159 -18.53 -39.36 14.99
C GLY A 159 -19.19 -40.59 14.42
#